data_f3acf4e598eae2838d4aa4ef06b93e22
#
_entry.id   f3acf4e598eae2838d4aa4ef06b93e22
#
_cell.length_a   1.000
_cell.length_b   1.000
_cell.length_c   1.000
_cell.angle_alpha   90.00
_cell.angle_beta   90.00
_cell.angle_gamma   90.00
#
_symmetry.space_group_name_H-M   'P 1'
#
loop_
_entity.id
_entity.type
_entity.pdbx_description
1 polymer ?
#
loop_
_entity_poly.entity_id
_entity_poly.type
_entity_poly.pdbx_seq_one_letter_code
_entity_poly.pdbx_strand_id
1 'polypeptide(L)'
;TSLIYHIFKSADLNVGLAGNIGKSLALQVAEDHHDYYIIELSSFQLDNMYNFRANIAVLMNITPDHLDRYDHCMQNYIDAKFRITQNQTPDDAFIFWNDDPIIKRELAKHGLKAHLYPFAAVKEDGAIAYVEDHEVKINEPIAFNMEQEELALTGQHNLYNSLAAGISANLAGITKENIRKALSDFKGVEHRLEKVARVRG
;
A
#
# COMPACT_ATOMS: atom_id res chain seq x y z
N THR A 1 5.31 -0.11 -0.01
CA THR A 1 5.82 0.91 -0.94
C THR A 1 6.75 0.29 -1.98
N SER A 2 7.88 -0.34 -1.57
CA SER A 2 8.86 -0.92 -2.51
C SER A 2 8.28 -1.97 -3.45
N LEU A 3 7.34 -2.80 -2.98
CA LEU A 3 6.66 -3.80 -3.81
C LEU A 3 5.79 -3.12 -4.89
N ILE A 4 5.06 -2.06 -4.56
CA ILE A 4 4.29 -1.29 -5.55
C ILE A 4 5.25 -0.71 -6.61
N TYR A 5 6.34 -0.08 -6.18
CA TYR A 5 7.36 0.44 -7.09
C TYR A 5 7.92 -0.65 -8.01
N HIS A 6 8.22 -1.84 -7.47
CA HIS A 6 8.70 -2.97 -8.25
C HIS A 6 7.69 -3.39 -9.33
N ILE A 7 6.40 -3.49 -9.00
CA ILE A 7 5.36 -3.87 -9.97
C ILE A 7 5.28 -2.85 -11.12
N PHE A 8 5.26 -1.55 -10.78
CA PHE A 8 5.20 -0.48 -11.77
C PHE A 8 6.44 -0.48 -12.67
N LYS A 9 7.62 -0.67 -12.08
CA LYS A 9 8.89 -0.73 -12.81
C LYS A 9 8.97 -1.96 -13.73
N SER A 10 8.47 -3.12 -13.25
CA SER A 10 8.42 -4.36 -14.02
C SER A 10 7.41 -4.31 -15.18
N ALA A 11 6.47 -3.39 -15.12
CA ALA A 11 5.53 -3.10 -16.20
C ALA A 11 6.03 -2.01 -17.18
N ASP A 12 7.32 -1.66 -17.09
CA ASP A 12 7.98 -0.64 -17.93
C ASP A 12 7.36 0.77 -17.81
N LEU A 13 6.70 1.07 -16.68
CA LEU A 13 6.16 2.40 -16.44
C LEU A 13 7.28 3.37 -15.99
N ASN A 14 7.14 4.64 -16.40
CA ASN A 14 8.00 5.71 -15.93
C ASN A 14 7.61 6.11 -14.51
N VAL A 15 8.26 5.53 -13.51
CA VAL A 15 7.90 5.63 -12.10
C VAL A 15 9.07 6.03 -11.21
N GLY A 16 8.83 6.98 -10.31
CA GLY A 16 9.76 7.40 -9.25
C GLY A 16 9.39 6.82 -7.88
N LEU A 17 10.39 6.56 -7.04
CA LEU A 17 10.24 6.13 -5.65
C LEU A 17 10.72 7.25 -4.74
N ALA A 18 9.87 7.75 -3.87
CA ALA A 18 10.13 8.95 -3.08
C ALA A 18 9.58 8.88 -1.64
N GLY A 19 9.92 9.87 -0.85
CA GLY A 19 9.39 10.10 0.49
C GLY A 19 10.33 9.59 1.59
N ASN A 20 9.82 8.79 2.51
CA ASN A 20 10.60 8.23 3.61
C ASN A 20 11.64 7.18 3.15
N ILE A 21 11.47 6.66 1.95
CA ILE A 21 12.41 5.82 1.22
C ILE A 21 12.64 6.39 -0.19
N GLY A 22 13.73 5.99 -0.82
CA GLY A 22 14.10 6.49 -2.14
C GLY A 22 14.68 7.91 -2.10
N LYS A 23 14.50 8.65 -3.19
CA LYS A 23 14.95 10.05 -3.30
C LYS A 23 13.90 11.02 -2.71
N SER A 24 14.34 12.21 -2.33
CA SER A 24 13.41 13.30 -2.01
C SER A 24 12.43 13.55 -3.16
N LEU A 25 11.13 13.65 -2.84
CA LEU A 25 10.10 13.94 -3.86
C LEU A 25 10.38 15.26 -4.57
N ALA A 26 10.75 16.32 -3.81
CA ALA A 26 11.06 17.62 -4.37
C ALA A 26 12.23 17.57 -5.36
N LEU A 27 13.26 16.78 -5.04
CA LEU A 27 14.40 16.59 -5.95
C LEU A 27 13.99 15.85 -7.22
N GLN A 28 13.21 14.79 -7.11
CA GLN A 28 12.74 14.06 -8.28
C GLN A 28 11.86 14.89 -9.19
N VAL A 29 10.95 15.68 -8.63
CA VAL A 29 10.10 16.58 -9.43
C VAL A 29 10.92 17.68 -10.13
N ALA A 30 12.05 18.09 -9.54
CA ALA A 30 12.93 19.10 -10.12
C ALA A 30 13.87 18.55 -11.21
N GLU A 31 14.33 17.32 -11.05
CA GLU A 31 15.34 16.70 -11.92
C GLU A 31 14.75 15.73 -12.95
N ASP A 32 13.73 14.97 -12.55
CA ASP A 32 13.15 13.88 -13.31
C ASP A 32 11.64 14.09 -13.46
N HIS A 33 11.11 13.83 -14.65
CA HIS A 33 9.66 13.78 -14.87
C HIS A 33 9.22 12.33 -14.92
N HIS A 34 8.42 11.92 -13.91
CA HIS A 34 7.78 10.60 -13.89
C HIS A 34 6.28 10.73 -14.09
N ASP A 35 5.69 9.74 -14.76
CA ASP A 35 4.24 9.65 -14.91
C ASP A 35 3.57 9.19 -13.61
N TYR A 36 4.32 8.43 -12.78
CA TYR A 36 3.89 7.92 -11.49
C TYR A 36 4.95 8.19 -10.42
N TYR A 37 4.48 8.53 -9.23
CA TYR A 37 5.32 8.63 -8.02
C TYR A 37 4.78 7.71 -6.95
N ILE A 38 5.55 6.73 -6.52
CA ILE A 38 5.26 5.89 -5.37
C ILE A 38 5.93 6.52 -4.16
N ILE A 39 5.11 7.00 -3.22
CA ILE A 39 5.58 7.84 -2.12
C ILE A 39 5.31 7.13 -0.80
N GLU A 40 6.35 6.93 0.01
CA GLU A 40 6.19 6.50 1.39
C GLU A 40 6.10 7.71 2.30
N LEU A 41 5.00 7.83 3.04
CA LEU A 41 4.74 8.98 3.91
C LEU A 41 4.64 8.55 5.37
N SER A 42 5.42 9.19 6.23
CA SER A 42 5.23 9.13 7.67
C SER A 42 4.08 10.05 8.11
N SER A 43 3.53 9.79 9.30
CA SER A 43 2.54 10.69 9.92
C SER A 43 3.05 12.14 10.02
N PHE A 44 4.34 12.32 10.34
CA PHE A 44 4.98 13.64 10.44
C PHE A 44 5.03 14.41 9.12
N GLN A 45 5.21 13.71 8.00
CA GLN A 45 5.17 14.32 6.68
C GLN A 45 3.75 14.72 6.33
N LEU A 46 2.75 13.87 6.64
CA LEU A 46 1.34 14.16 6.41
C LEU A 46 0.85 15.38 7.20
N ASP A 47 1.35 15.62 8.41
CA ASP A 47 0.98 16.78 9.22
C ASP A 47 1.25 18.12 8.51
N ASN A 48 2.23 18.17 7.63
CA ASN A 48 2.63 19.37 6.89
C ASN A 48 2.16 19.38 5.42
N MET A 49 1.39 18.37 5.00
CA MET A 49 0.89 18.26 3.62
C MET A 49 -0.55 18.76 3.51
N TYR A 50 -0.75 20.06 3.35
CA TYR A 50 -2.09 20.66 3.30
C TYR A 50 -2.79 20.49 1.95
N ASN A 51 -2.06 20.60 0.85
CA ASN A 51 -2.58 20.57 -0.53
C ASN A 51 -2.29 19.25 -1.26
N PHE A 52 -1.59 18.33 -0.62
CA PHE A 52 -1.26 17.04 -1.22
C PHE A 52 -2.54 16.23 -1.45
N ARG A 53 -2.67 15.65 -2.64
CA ARG A 53 -3.72 14.72 -3.02
C ARG A 53 -3.09 13.42 -3.52
N ALA A 54 -3.43 12.31 -2.91
CA ALA A 54 -3.06 10.99 -3.37
C ALA A 54 -4.15 10.46 -4.31
N ASN A 55 -3.81 10.11 -5.55
CA ASN A 55 -4.74 9.43 -6.45
C ASN A 55 -5.09 8.03 -5.93
N ILE A 56 -4.08 7.35 -5.39
CA ILE A 56 -4.25 6.07 -4.70
C ILE A 56 -3.57 6.21 -3.33
N ALA A 57 -4.35 6.22 -2.25
CA ALA A 57 -3.86 6.19 -0.89
C ALA A 57 -3.89 4.75 -0.36
N VAL A 58 -2.84 4.35 0.38
CA VAL A 58 -2.75 3.02 1.00
C VAL A 58 -2.48 3.19 2.49
N LEU A 59 -3.35 2.64 3.33
CA LEU A 59 -3.19 2.60 4.78
C LEU A 59 -3.23 1.16 5.28
N MET A 60 -2.05 0.64 5.65
CA MET A 60 -1.89 -0.78 5.99
C MET A 60 -2.41 -1.13 7.36
N ASN A 61 -2.00 -0.36 8.38
CA ASN A 61 -2.41 -0.53 9.77
C ASN A 61 -2.16 0.73 10.58
N ILE A 62 -2.78 0.79 11.76
CA ILE A 62 -2.52 1.81 12.75
C ILE A 62 -2.21 1.15 14.09
N THR A 63 -0.94 1.14 14.47
CA THR A 63 -0.46 0.69 15.77
C THR A 63 0.20 1.85 16.51
N PRO A 64 0.12 1.91 17.86
CA PRO A 64 0.75 2.99 18.62
C PRO A 64 2.24 3.09 18.30
N ASP A 65 2.65 4.27 17.82
CA ASP A 65 4.04 4.59 17.53
C ASP A 65 4.23 6.10 17.63
N HIS A 66 5.43 6.54 18.05
CA HIS A 66 5.79 7.95 18.11
C HIS A 66 4.80 8.85 18.88
N LEU A 67 4.10 8.33 19.88
CA LEU A 67 3.05 9.07 20.59
C LEU A 67 3.58 10.30 21.36
N ASP A 68 4.87 10.33 21.66
CA ASP A 68 5.55 11.50 22.21
C ASP A 68 5.41 12.77 21.36
N ARG A 69 5.23 12.61 20.05
CA ARG A 69 4.98 13.72 19.11
C ARG A 69 3.52 14.11 18.96
N TYR A 70 2.63 13.32 19.50
CA TYR A 70 1.18 13.49 19.41
C TYR A 70 0.54 13.70 20.79
N ASP A 71 1.27 14.38 21.68
CA ASP A 71 0.83 14.67 23.06
C ASP A 71 0.40 13.42 23.84
N HIS A 72 1.04 12.28 23.53
CA HIS A 72 0.64 10.95 24.03
C HIS A 72 -0.83 10.59 23.73
N CYS A 73 -1.47 11.26 22.76
CA CYS A 73 -2.84 11.06 22.34
C CYS A 73 -2.90 10.21 21.07
N MET A 74 -3.41 8.99 21.20
CA MET A 74 -3.55 8.08 20.06
C MET A 74 -4.43 8.66 18.95
N GLN A 75 -5.47 9.43 19.29
CA GLN A 75 -6.35 10.03 18.28
C GLN A 75 -5.60 11.03 17.40
N ASN A 76 -4.71 11.85 17.95
CA ASN A 76 -3.92 12.79 17.16
C ASN A 76 -3.05 12.07 16.12
N TYR A 77 -2.47 10.92 16.51
CA TYR A 77 -1.68 10.08 15.60
C TYR A 77 -2.55 9.44 14.51
N ILE A 78 -3.74 8.97 14.85
CA ILE A 78 -4.72 8.43 13.90
C ILE A 78 -5.13 9.50 12.89
N ASP A 79 -5.49 10.69 13.37
CA ASP A 79 -5.91 11.81 12.53
C ASP A 79 -4.78 12.22 11.57
N ALA A 80 -3.54 12.25 12.05
CA ALA A 80 -2.37 12.51 11.22
C ALA A 80 -2.23 11.50 10.08
N LYS A 81 -2.40 10.20 10.34
CA LYS A 81 -2.35 9.17 9.30
C LYS A 81 -3.50 9.27 8.29
N PHE A 82 -4.71 9.58 8.75
CA PHE A 82 -5.88 9.76 7.87
C PHE A 82 -5.78 10.99 6.98
N ARG A 83 -4.88 11.94 7.27
CA ARG A 83 -4.60 13.08 6.36
C ARG A 83 -4.18 12.66 4.96
N ILE A 84 -3.73 11.43 4.76
CA ILE A 84 -3.44 10.89 3.42
C ILE A 84 -4.66 10.92 2.49
N THR A 85 -5.87 10.94 3.06
CA THR A 85 -7.14 10.97 2.32
C THR A 85 -7.77 12.36 2.22
N GLN A 86 -7.21 13.36 2.92
CA GLN A 86 -7.88 14.67 3.17
C GLN A 86 -8.32 15.41 1.90
N ASN A 87 -7.58 15.30 0.80
CA ASN A 87 -7.86 16.01 -0.45
C ASN A 87 -8.33 15.07 -1.58
N GLN A 88 -8.62 13.82 -1.25
CA GLN A 88 -9.14 12.88 -2.24
C GLN A 88 -10.54 13.27 -2.71
N THR A 89 -10.84 12.92 -3.95
CA THR A 89 -12.13 13.12 -4.62
C THR A 89 -12.77 11.76 -4.93
N PRO A 90 -14.00 11.71 -5.45
CA PRO A 90 -14.61 10.45 -5.90
C PRO A 90 -13.85 9.71 -7.01
N ASP A 91 -12.94 10.38 -7.72
CA ASP A 91 -12.11 9.75 -8.76
C ASP A 91 -10.86 9.06 -8.20
N ASP A 92 -10.59 9.21 -6.89
CA ASP A 92 -9.42 8.65 -6.23
C ASP A 92 -9.77 7.34 -5.51
N ALA A 93 -8.73 6.61 -5.11
CA ALA A 93 -8.86 5.32 -4.43
C ALA A 93 -8.24 5.35 -3.03
N PHE A 94 -8.92 4.73 -2.07
CA PHE A 94 -8.39 4.48 -0.75
C PHE A 94 -8.36 2.98 -0.45
N ILE A 95 -7.16 2.42 -0.38
CA ILE A 95 -6.88 1.02 -0.09
C ILE A 95 -6.54 0.88 1.39
N PHE A 96 -7.18 -0.02 2.10
CA PHE A 96 -6.92 -0.22 3.52
C PHE A 96 -7.17 -1.65 3.96
N TRP A 97 -6.50 -2.03 5.05
CA TRP A 97 -6.73 -3.32 5.69
C TRP A 97 -8.01 -3.31 6.51
N ASN A 98 -8.99 -4.11 6.08
CA ASN A 98 -10.33 -4.14 6.66
C ASN A 98 -10.38 -4.76 8.07
N ASP A 99 -9.41 -5.65 8.41
CA ASP A 99 -9.36 -6.28 9.75
C ASP A 99 -8.75 -5.36 10.82
N ASP A 100 -8.16 -4.21 10.44
CA ASP A 100 -7.62 -3.25 11.43
C ASP A 100 -8.78 -2.56 12.17
N PRO A 101 -8.92 -2.78 13.50
CA PRO A 101 -10.07 -2.26 14.26
C PRO A 101 -10.05 -0.74 14.38
N ILE A 102 -8.88 -0.10 14.30
CA ILE A 102 -8.76 1.35 14.35
C ILE A 102 -9.23 1.94 13.03
N ILE A 103 -8.70 1.44 11.91
CA ILE A 103 -9.12 1.92 10.59
C ILE A 103 -10.64 1.75 10.44
N LYS A 104 -11.17 0.58 10.71
CA LYS A 104 -12.61 0.28 10.60
C LYS A 104 -13.50 1.25 11.42
N ARG A 105 -13.09 1.55 12.64
CA ARG A 105 -13.78 2.52 13.51
C ARG A 105 -13.73 3.95 12.97
N GLU A 106 -12.62 4.33 12.35
CA GLU A 106 -12.37 5.70 11.94
C GLU A 106 -12.91 6.06 10.55
N LEU A 107 -13.22 5.07 9.69
CA LEU A 107 -13.71 5.31 8.33
C LEU A 107 -14.87 6.30 8.26
N ALA A 108 -15.85 6.16 9.16
CA ALA A 108 -17.05 7.02 9.19
C ALA A 108 -16.78 8.45 9.66
N LYS A 109 -15.64 8.69 10.35
CA LYS A 109 -15.35 9.99 10.99
C LYS A 109 -14.62 10.96 10.06
N HIS A 110 -13.88 10.44 9.08
CA HIS A 110 -12.97 11.24 8.26
C HIS A 110 -13.57 11.75 6.94
N GLY A 111 -14.89 11.58 6.72
CA GLY A 111 -15.60 12.14 5.56
C GLY A 111 -14.97 11.75 4.22
N LEU A 112 -14.57 10.49 4.09
CA LEU A 112 -13.88 9.94 2.92
C LEU A 112 -14.70 10.15 1.65
N LYS A 113 -14.06 10.64 0.59
CA LYS A 113 -14.68 10.86 -0.72
C LYS A 113 -14.24 9.83 -1.76
N ALA A 114 -13.05 9.27 -1.60
CA ALA A 114 -12.48 8.29 -2.50
C ALA A 114 -13.30 6.99 -2.54
N HIS A 115 -13.18 6.25 -3.64
CA HIS A 115 -13.63 4.86 -3.69
C HIS A 115 -12.82 4.01 -2.70
N LEU A 116 -13.53 3.17 -1.94
CA LEU A 116 -12.94 2.34 -0.90
C LEU A 116 -12.58 0.97 -1.45
N TYR A 117 -11.34 0.55 -1.23
CA TYR A 117 -10.79 -0.74 -1.65
C TYR A 117 -10.25 -1.51 -0.45
N PRO A 118 -11.16 -2.07 0.39
CA PRO A 118 -10.75 -2.85 1.56
C PRO A 118 -10.19 -4.21 1.18
N PHE A 119 -9.09 -4.62 1.83
CA PHE A 119 -8.56 -5.96 1.73
C PHE A 119 -8.51 -6.64 3.10
N ALA A 120 -8.57 -7.98 3.12
CA ALA A 120 -8.54 -8.80 4.32
C ALA A 120 -7.63 -10.03 4.14
N ALA A 121 -7.26 -10.68 5.25
CA ALA A 121 -6.47 -11.92 5.20
C ALA A 121 -7.27 -13.09 4.60
N VAL A 122 -8.56 -13.12 4.91
CA VAL A 122 -9.50 -14.13 4.46
C VAL A 122 -10.74 -13.45 3.88
N LYS A 123 -11.55 -14.22 3.17
CA LYS A 123 -12.81 -13.68 2.63
C LYS A 123 -13.71 -13.19 3.76
N GLU A 124 -14.10 -11.93 3.68
CA GLU A 124 -15.09 -11.31 4.57
C GLU A 124 -15.96 -10.31 3.80
N ASP A 125 -17.10 -9.96 4.41
CA ASP A 125 -18.03 -9.01 3.81
C ASP A 125 -17.36 -7.64 3.58
N GLY A 126 -17.50 -7.15 2.35
CA GLY A 126 -16.96 -5.85 1.95
C GLY A 126 -15.50 -5.88 1.49
N ALA A 127 -14.70 -6.92 1.76
CA ALA A 127 -13.35 -7.02 1.24
C ALA A 127 -13.35 -7.34 -0.26
N ILE A 128 -12.60 -6.54 -1.03
CA ILE A 128 -12.47 -6.74 -2.49
C ILE A 128 -11.26 -7.58 -2.84
N ALA A 129 -10.34 -7.76 -1.90
CA ALA A 129 -9.17 -8.62 -2.06
C ALA A 129 -8.90 -9.40 -0.77
N TYR A 130 -8.61 -10.69 -0.92
CA TYR A 130 -8.45 -11.64 0.19
C TYR A 130 -7.79 -12.92 -0.28
N VAL A 131 -7.55 -13.86 0.66
CA VAL A 131 -7.20 -15.25 0.34
C VAL A 131 -8.39 -16.16 0.59
N GLU A 132 -8.66 -17.03 -0.36
CA GLU A 132 -9.67 -18.10 -0.26
C GLU A 132 -9.13 -19.34 -0.99
N ASP A 133 -9.20 -20.51 -0.36
CA ASP A 133 -8.73 -21.78 -0.92
C ASP A 133 -7.28 -21.75 -1.46
N HIS A 134 -6.37 -21.13 -0.71
CA HIS A 134 -4.96 -20.90 -1.09
C HIS A 134 -4.75 -19.98 -2.29
N GLU A 135 -5.79 -19.37 -2.82
CA GLU A 135 -5.69 -18.35 -3.86
C GLU A 135 -5.77 -16.93 -3.29
N VAL A 136 -4.86 -16.08 -3.72
CA VAL A 136 -4.96 -14.62 -3.59
C VAL A 136 -5.94 -14.14 -4.64
N LYS A 137 -7.02 -13.49 -4.20
CA LYS A 137 -8.09 -12.98 -5.07
C LYS A 137 -8.18 -11.46 -4.94
N ILE A 138 -8.22 -10.78 -6.07
CA ILE A 138 -8.53 -9.35 -6.18
C ILE A 138 -9.70 -9.25 -7.14
N ASN A 139 -10.85 -8.78 -6.66
CA ASN A 139 -12.10 -8.80 -7.43
C ASN A 139 -12.33 -7.50 -8.20
N GLU A 140 -11.73 -6.39 -7.75
CA GLU A 140 -11.91 -5.05 -8.32
C GLU A 140 -10.58 -4.30 -8.46
N PRO A 141 -10.48 -3.38 -9.44
CA PRO A 141 -11.43 -3.07 -10.52
C PRO A 141 -11.49 -4.15 -11.61
N ILE A 142 -10.46 -4.96 -11.77
CA ILE A 142 -10.40 -6.09 -12.72
C ILE A 142 -10.09 -7.35 -11.94
N ALA A 143 -10.95 -8.36 -12.06
CA ALA A 143 -10.80 -9.63 -11.36
C ALA A 143 -9.48 -10.33 -11.74
N PHE A 144 -8.73 -10.71 -10.71
CA PHE A 144 -7.42 -11.34 -10.82
C PHE A 144 -7.26 -12.34 -9.67
N ASN A 145 -6.67 -13.49 -9.93
CA ASN A 145 -6.29 -14.46 -8.92
C ASN A 145 -4.93 -15.09 -9.23
N MET A 146 -4.25 -15.55 -8.19
CA MET A 146 -3.01 -16.33 -8.29
C MET A 146 -2.88 -17.22 -7.05
N GLU A 147 -2.12 -18.32 -7.18
CA GLU A 147 -1.82 -19.16 -6.03
C GLU A 147 -1.00 -18.39 -4.98
N GLN A 148 -1.36 -18.55 -3.70
CA GLN A 148 -0.63 -17.89 -2.62
C GLN A 148 0.85 -18.32 -2.58
N GLU A 149 1.14 -19.55 -2.99
CA GLU A 149 2.49 -20.11 -3.05
C GLU A 149 3.36 -19.49 -4.13
N GLU A 150 2.76 -18.86 -5.15
CA GLU A 150 3.48 -18.10 -6.18
C GLU A 150 4.03 -16.77 -5.65
N LEU A 151 3.55 -16.27 -4.50
CA LEU A 151 4.06 -15.04 -3.92
C LEU A 151 5.53 -15.20 -3.51
N ALA A 152 6.39 -14.31 -4.00
CA ALA A 152 7.81 -14.29 -3.65
C ALA A 152 8.06 -14.04 -2.16
N LEU A 153 7.20 -13.25 -1.53
CA LEU A 153 7.26 -12.91 -0.12
C LEU A 153 6.30 -13.79 0.69
N THR A 154 6.82 -14.46 1.70
CA THR A 154 6.06 -15.32 2.62
C THR A 154 5.73 -14.61 3.94
N GLY A 155 4.71 -15.12 4.63
CA GLY A 155 4.25 -14.62 5.92
C GLY A 155 3.11 -13.60 5.81
N GLN A 156 2.33 -13.49 6.89
CA GLN A 156 1.07 -12.75 6.93
C GLN A 156 1.22 -11.27 6.57
N HIS A 157 2.25 -10.58 7.10
CA HIS A 157 2.48 -9.18 6.78
C HIS A 157 2.81 -8.96 5.30
N ASN A 158 3.52 -9.90 4.70
CA ASN A 158 3.86 -9.84 3.29
C ASN A 158 2.67 -10.17 2.39
N LEU A 159 1.76 -11.01 2.85
CA LEU A 159 0.48 -11.23 2.18
C LEU A 159 -0.31 -9.91 2.10
N TYR A 160 -0.44 -9.18 3.21
CA TYR A 160 -1.11 -7.88 3.22
C TYR A 160 -0.44 -6.87 2.28
N ASN A 161 0.90 -6.85 2.29
CA ASN A 161 1.66 -6.03 1.36
C ASN A 161 1.38 -6.39 -0.11
N SER A 162 1.25 -7.69 -0.40
CA SER A 162 0.97 -8.20 -1.75
C SER A 162 -0.45 -7.86 -2.20
N LEU A 163 -1.46 -7.99 -1.31
CA LEU A 163 -2.84 -7.59 -1.60
C LEU A 163 -2.93 -6.09 -1.91
N ALA A 164 -2.39 -5.24 -1.04
CA ALA A 164 -2.41 -3.79 -1.24
C ALA A 164 -1.65 -3.36 -2.50
N ALA A 165 -0.50 -4.00 -2.78
CA ALA A 165 0.29 -3.70 -3.98
C ALA A 165 -0.42 -4.17 -5.25
N GLY A 166 -1.04 -5.34 -5.22
CA GLY A 166 -1.82 -5.87 -6.33
C GLY A 166 -3.03 -4.98 -6.67
N ILE A 167 -3.78 -4.51 -5.67
CA ILE A 167 -4.89 -3.56 -5.87
C ILE A 167 -4.37 -2.25 -6.47
N SER A 168 -3.27 -1.70 -5.91
CA SER A 168 -2.68 -0.45 -6.41
C SER A 168 -2.27 -0.55 -7.89
N ALA A 169 -1.66 -1.66 -8.28
CA ALA A 169 -1.24 -1.92 -9.65
C ALA A 169 -2.43 -2.14 -10.59
N ASN A 170 -3.46 -2.84 -10.13
CA ASN A 170 -4.69 -3.07 -10.87
C ASN A 170 -5.41 -1.74 -11.16
N LEU A 171 -5.52 -0.86 -10.16
CA LEU A 171 -6.07 0.50 -10.29
C LEU A 171 -5.27 1.38 -11.27
N ALA A 172 -3.97 1.17 -11.37
CA ALA A 172 -3.11 1.85 -12.34
C ALA A 172 -3.20 1.27 -13.76
N GLY A 173 -4.03 0.24 -13.99
CA GLY A 173 -4.23 -0.39 -15.29
C GLY A 173 -3.09 -1.35 -15.70
N ILE A 174 -2.25 -1.79 -14.78
CA ILE A 174 -1.23 -2.79 -15.04
C ILE A 174 -1.90 -4.14 -15.27
N THR A 175 -1.46 -4.86 -16.31
CA THR A 175 -2.06 -6.15 -16.67
C THR A 175 -1.85 -7.19 -15.57
N LYS A 176 -2.80 -8.11 -15.44
CA LYS A 176 -2.73 -9.19 -14.44
C LYS A 176 -1.50 -10.08 -14.60
N GLU A 177 -1.03 -10.26 -15.82
CA GLU A 177 0.19 -11.01 -16.13
C GLU A 177 1.43 -10.31 -15.54
N ASN A 178 1.54 -9.00 -15.69
CA ASN A 178 2.61 -8.19 -15.12
C ASN A 178 2.53 -8.14 -13.59
N ILE A 179 1.32 -8.01 -13.03
CA ILE A 179 1.11 -8.05 -11.58
C ILE A 179 1.55 -9.40 -11.01
N ARG A 180 1.08 -10.52 -11.59
CA ARG A 180 1.47 -11.87 -11.16
C ARG A 180 2.97 -12.06 -11.20
N LYS A 181 3.60 -11.74 -12.33
CA LYS A 181 5.05 -11.86 -12.50
C LYS A 181 5.81 -11.09 -11.42
N ALA A 182 5.46 -9.82 -11.22
CA ALA A 182 6.15 -8.97 -10.26
C ALA A 182 5.92 -9.38 -8.79
N LEU A 183 4.73 -9.89 -8.45
CA LEU A 183 4.47 -10.46 -7.12
C LEU A 183 5.24 -11.76 -6.89
N SER A 184 5.55 -12.52 -7.96
CA SER A 184 6.29 -13.79 -7.88
C SER A 184 7.80 -13.62 -7.88
N ASP A 185 8.36 -12.52 -8.38
CA ASP A 185 9.81 -12.34 -8.54
C ASP A 185 10.44 -11.26 -7.63
N PHE A 186 9.64 -10.61 -6.78
CA PHE A 186 10.12 -9.57 -5.87
C PHE A 186 11.08 -10.14 -4.82
N LYS A 187 12.34 -9.72 -4.85
CA LYS A 187 13.40 -10.26 -3.97
C LYS A 187 13.37 -9.73 -2.53
N GLY A 188 12.37 -8.89 -2.20
CA GLY A 188 12.32 -8.23 -0.89
C GLY A 188 13.11 -6.92 -0.87
N VAL A 189 13.18 -6.34 0.31
CA VAL A 189 13.99 -5.14 0.59
C VAL A 189 15.16 -5.60 1.46
N GLU A 190 16.37 -5.15 1.14
CA GLU A 190 17.57 -5.42 1.95
C GLU A 190 17.28 -5.17 3.44
N HIS A 191 17.80 -6.03 4.30
CA HIS A 191 17.61 -6.00 5.75
C HIS A 191 16.18 -6.26 6.28
N ARG A 192 15.24 -6.71 5.42
CA ARG A 192 13.90 -7.16 5.83
C ARG A 192 13.67 -8.62 5.42
N LEU A 193 13.86 -9.58 6.35
CA LEU A 193 13.68 -11.03 6.14
C LEU A 193 14.51 -11.58 4.96
N GLU A 194 15.70 -11.06 4.75
CA GLU A 194 16.60 -11.51 3.72
C GLU A 194 17.10 -12.93 4.04
N LYS A 195 17.02 -13.83 3.06
CA LYS A 195 17.63 -15.17 3.16
C LYS A 195 19.14 -15.04 3.05
N VAL A 196 19.84 -14.94 4.17
CA VAL A 196 21.29 -14.72 4.22
C VAL A 196 22.09 -15.99 3.91
N ALA A 197 21.62 -17.18 4.32
CA ALA A 197 22.26 -18.46 4.01
C ALA A 197 21.32 -19.66 4.24
N ARG A 198 21.55 -20.76 3.51
CA ARG A 198 21.11 -22.09 3.91
C ARG A 198 22.26 -22.78 4.65
N VAL A 199 22.15 -22.91 5.98
CA VAL A 199 23.05 -23.74 6.74
C VAL A 199 22.61 -25.20 6.54
N ARG A 200 23.51 -26.05 6.02
CA ARG A 200 23.28 -27.50 5.99
C ARG A 200 23.31 -27.99 7.43
N GLY A 201 22.16 -28.34 7.96
CA GLY A 201 22.01 -29.18 9.15
C GLY A 201 21.80 -30.61 8.72
#